data_0207a794713f3ff2942175a57507514e
#
_entry.id   0207a794713f3ff2942175a57507514e
#
_cell.length_a   1.000
_cell.length_b   1.000
_cell.length_c   1.000
_cell.angle_alpha   90.00
_cell.angle_beta   90.00
_cell.angle_gamma   90.00
#
_symmetry.space_group_name_H-M   'P 1'
#
loop_
_entity.id
_entity.type
_entity.pdbx_description
1 polymer ?
#
loop_
_entity_poly.entity_id
_entity_poly.type
_entity_poly.pdbx_seq_one_letter_code
_entity_poly.pdbx_strand_id
1 'polypeptide(L)'
;MDFEDLVTALAPPPNRVGKSDGPHEHHLYEGAVMLAFAMHLLRTQGARDVRIHPDGEHGKQFDFTTWLGRRDFTKISSIGSTTYGGVYGNPAGQTITVHPKSGLGDVVAEVGNHVISAECKGGIINTRHPGQVSRLYRGLCETVGLLMATPSQGRQIAVVPLTESTLRLAERLAPRCALAGIEIALVGSRGEVMDVKLAETAKVMAERTGA
;
A
#
# COMPACT_ATOMS: atom_id res chain seq x y z
N MET A 1 8.67 2.14 -14.43
CA MET A 1 8.28 0.78 -14.83
C MET A 1 6.83 0.65 -14.47
N ASP A 2 6.06 0.17 -15.40
CA ASP A 2 4.62 0.20 -15.38
C ASP A 2 4.09 -1.19 -14.97
N PHE A 3 3.24 -1.26 -13.96
CA PHE A 3 2.68 -2.50 -13.46
C PHE A 3 1.20 -2.59 -13.85
N GLU A 4 0.92 -2.72 -15.13
CA GLU A 4 -0.44 -2.78 -15.68
C GLU A 4 -1.31 -3.89 -15.05
N ASP A 5 -0.68 -4.92 -14.46
CA ASP A 5 -1.33 -6.09 -13.85
C ASP A 5 -1.54 -5.99 -12.33
N LEU A 6 -1.38 -4.81 -11.73
CA LEU A 6 -1.73 -4.57 -10.33
C LEU A 6 -3.24 -4.43 -10.11
N VAL A 7 -3.94 -3.93 -11.11
CA VAL A 7 -5.38 -3.66 -11.04
C VAL A 7 -6.16 -4.82 -11.63
N THR A 8 -7.13 -5.32 -10.87
CA THR A 8 -8.08 -6.34 -11.33
C THR A 8 -9.38 -5.67 -11.76
N ALA A 9 -9.75 -5.81 -13.04
CA ALA A 9 -11.02 -5.33 -13.55
C ALA A 9 -12.10 -6.40 -13.35
N LEU A 10 -13.14 -6.08 -12.56
CA LEU A 10 -14.28 -6.95 -12.30
C LEU A 10 -15.56 -6.32 -12.82
N ALA A 11 -16.47 -7.18 -13.31
CA ALA A 11 -17.83 -6.74 -13.57
C ALA A 11 -18.46 -6.23 -12.28
N PRO A 12 -19.21 -5.10 -12.30
CA PRO A 12 -19.90 -4.63 -11.11
C PRO A 12 -20.90 -5.71 -10.66
N PRO A 13 -21.12 -5.85 -9.34
CA PRO A 13 -22.11 -6.78 -8.83
C PRO A 13 -23.48 -6.43 -9.43
N PRO A 14 -24.31 -7.44 -9.78
CA PRO A 14 -25.64 -7.18 -10.28
C PRO A 14 -26.39 -6.30 -9.27
N ASN A 15 -26.88 -5.16 -9.74
CA ASN A 15 -27.72 -4.34 -8.88
C ASN A 15 -29.03 -5.12 -8.57
N ARG A 16 -29.77 -4.73 -7.55
CA ARG A 16 -31.03 -5.39 -7.13
C ARG A 16 -32.09 -5.46 -8.25
N VAL A 17 -31.85 -4.85 -9.38
CA VAL A 17 -32.75 -4.79 -10.56
C VAL A 17 -32.18 -5.62 -11.74
N GLY A 18 -31.08 -6.35 -11.57
CA GLY A 18 -30.58 -7.30 -12.58
C GLY A 18 -29.86 -6.70 -13.78
N LYS A 19 -29.46 -5.43 -13.74
CA LYS A 19 -28.67 -4.81 -14.82
C LYS A 19 -27.20 -4.68 -14.40
N SER A 20 -26.33 -5.41 -15.08
CA SER A 20 -24.87 -5.34 -14.94
C SER A 20 -24.20 -4.37 -15.95
N ASP A 21 -24.92 -3.34 -16.40
CA ASP A 21 -24.47 -2.47 -17.50
C ASP A 21 -23.54 -1.32 -17.07
N GLY A 22 -22.95 -1.40 -15.88
CA GLY A 22 -21.98 -0.44 -15.40
C GLY A 22 -20.54 -0.74 -15.91
N PRO A 23 -19.66 0.26 -15.94
CA PRO A 23 -18.25 0.03 -16.25
C PRO A 23 -17.64 -0.94 -15.22
N HIS A 24 -16.66 -1.74 -15.68
CA HIS A 24 -15.91 -2.62 -14.78
C HIS A 24 -15.32 -1.83 -13.61
N GLU A 25 -15.42 -2.39 -12.41
CA GLU A 25 -14.74 -1.87 -11.23
C GLU A 25 -13.26 -2.25 -11.28
N HIS A 26 -12.39 -1.27 -11.08
CA HIS A 26 -10.94 -1.48 -11.02
C HIS A 26 -10.52 -1.63 -9.57
N HIS A 27 -10.27 -2.87 -9.17
CA HIS A 27 -9.83 -3.21 -7.81
C HIS A 27 -8.30 -3.18 -7.72
N LEU A 28 -7.77 -2.30 -6.89
CA LEU A 28 -6.40 -2.35 -6.41
C LEU A 28 -6.43 -3.04 -5.03
N TYR A 29 -6.24 -4.36 -5.03
CA TYR A 29 -6.28 -5.16 -3.81
C TYR A 29 -5.17 -4.78 -2.83
N GLU A 30 -5.37 -5.01 -1.54
CA GLU A 30 -4.39 -4.68 -0.50
C GLU A 30 -3.02 -5.34 -0.77
N GLY A 31 -3.00 -6.62 -1.16
CA GLY A 31 -1.76 -7.29 -1.58
C GLY A 31 -1.04 -6.63 -2.76
N ALA A 32 -1.80 -6.06 -3.70
CA ALA A 32 -1.22 -5.29 -4.81
C ALA A 32 -0.61 -3.96 -4.33
N VAL A 33 -1.27 -3.28 -3.38
CA VAL A 33 -0.74 -2.06 -2.74
C VAL A 33 0.56 -2.38 -2.00
N MET A 34 0.59 -3.45 -1.20
CA MET A 34 1.79 -3.92 -0.51
C MET A 34 2.95 -4.18 -1.48
N LEU A 35 2.69 -4.88 -2.58
CA LEU A 35 3.73 -5.18 -3.58
C LEU A 35 4.22 -3.92 -4.32
N ALA A 36 3.32 -3.02 -4.70
CA ALA A 36 3.72 -1.76 -5.34
C ALA A 36 4.63 -0.96 -4.41
N PHE A 37 4.27 -0.87 -3.13
CA PHE A 37 5.07 -0.16 -2.14
C PHE A 37 6.41 -0.90 -1.86
N ALA A 38 6.41 -2.23 -1.74
CA ALA A 38 7.65 -3.01 -1.62
C ALA A 38 8.61 -2.78 -2.79
N MET A 39 8.10 -2.78 -4.03
CA MET A 39 8.88 -2.49 -5.22
C MET A 39 9.41 -1.05 -5.25
N HIS A 40 8.64 -0.10 -4.73
CA HIS A 40 9.10 1.28 -4.55
C HIS A 40 10.29 1.34 -3.58
N LEU A 41 10.21 0.68 -2.42
CA LEU A 41 11.30 0.63 -1.44
C LEU A 41 12.57 0.01 -2.04
N LEU A 42 12.44 -1.09 -2.79
CA LEU A 42 13.58 -1.74 -3.45
C LEU A 42 14.24 -0.86 -4.51
N ARG A 43 13.46 -0.10 -5.29
CA ARG A 43 13.97 0.63 -6.46
C ARG A 43 14.41 2.04 -6.17
N THR A 44 13.73 2.73 -5.26
CA THR A 44 13.91 4.17 -5.04
C THR A 44 14.49 4.51 -3.69
N GLN A 45 14.27 3.65 -2.68
CA GLN A 45 14.76 3.89 -1.32
C GLN A 45 16.01 3.09 -0.98
N GLY A 46 16.45 2.19 -1.87
CA GLY A 46 17.68 1.40 -1.68
C GLY A 46 17.50 0.22 -0.73
N ALA A 47 16.29 -0.21 -0.43
CA ALA A 47 16.06 -1.45 0.30
C ALA A 47 16.62 -2.64 -0.48
N ARG A 48 17.12 -3.65 0.23
CA ARG A 48 17.56 -4.93 -0.37
C ARG A 48 16.63 -6.06 -0.01
N ASP A 49 16.02 -5.99 1.15
CA ASP A 49 15.06 -6.96 1.65
C ASP A 49 13.79 -6.25 2.11
N VAL A 50 12.64 -6.71 1.63
CA VAL A 50 11.33 -6.21 2.02
C VAL A 50 10.44 -7.37 2.42
N ARG A 51 9.78 -7.24 3.56
CA ARG A 51 8.78 -8.22 4.02
C ARG A 51 7.39 -7.65 3.82
N ILE A 52 6.49 -8.47 3.28
CA ILE A 52 5.07 -8.16 3.18
C ILE A 52 4.27 -9.21 3.94
N HIS A 53 3.20 -8.75 4.60
CA HIS A 53 2.37 -9.54 5.50
C HIS A 53 0.90 -9.55 5.06
N PRO A 54 0.56 -10.14 3.90
CA PRO A 54 -0.83 -10.25 3.48
C PRO A 54 -1.56 -11.18 4.45
N ASP A 55 -2.63 -10.69 5.07
CA ASP A 55 -3.45 -11.54 5.91
C ASP A 55 -4.26 -12.57 5.09
N GLY A 56 -4.88 -13.55 5.78
CA GLY A 56 -5.40 -14.76 5.16
C GLY A 56 -6.36 -14.56 3.98
N GLU A 57 -7.27 -13.58 4.03
CA GLU A 57 -8.21 -13.34 2.93
C GLU A 57 -7.58 -12.46 1.84
N HIS A 58 -6.82 -11.45 2.19
CA HIS A 58 -6.12 -10.59 1.22
C HIS A 58 -5.03 -11.35 0.46
N GLY A 59 -4.38 -12.33 1.12
CA GLY A 59 -3.42 -13.22 0.49
C GLY A 59 -4.01 -14.12 -0.60
N LYS A 60 -5.33 -14.39 -0.57
CA LYS A 60 -6.02 -15.20 -1.59
C LYS A 60 -6.53 -14.37 -2.77
N GLN A 61 -6.69 -13.06 -2.61
CA GLN A 61 -7.27 -12.18 -3.63
C GLN A 61 -6.25 -11.74 -4.68
N PHE A 62 -4.94 -11.94 -4.42
CA PHE A 62 -3.87 -11.53 -5.31
C PHE A 62 -2.85 -12.66 -5.51
N ASP A 63 -2.50 -12.94 -6.78
CA ASP A 63 -1.53 -13.98 -7.11
C ASP A 63 -0.08 -13.45 -7.01
N PHE A 64 0.46 -13.44 -5.79
CA PHE A 64 1.82 -13.01 -5.50
C PHE A 64 2.87 -13.77 -6.29
N THR A 65 2.71 -15.09 -6.43
CA THR A 65 3.71 -15.95 -7.06
C THR A 65 3.86 -15.63 -8.54
N THR A 66 2.76 -15.59 -9.27
CA THR A 66 2.77 -15.25 -10.70
C THR A 66 3.21 -13.80 -10.93
N TRP A 67 2.75 -12.87 -10.09
CA TRP A 67 3.10 -11.46 -10.23
C TRP A 67 4.59 -11.21 -10.01
N LEU A 68 5.19 -11.79 -8.99
CA LEU A 68 6.61 -11.72 -8.68
C LEU A 68 7.44 -12.41 -9.75
N GLY A 69 7.01 -13.60 -10.22
CA GLY A 69 7.70 -14.34 -11.29
C GLY A 69 7.82 -13.57 -12.60
N ARG A 70 6.80 -12.78 -12.96
CA ARG A 70 6.86 -11.90 -14.15
C ARG A 70 7.86 -10.76 -14.03
N ARG A 71 8.46 -10.57 -12.83
CA ARG A 71 9.42 -9.49 -12.51
C ARG A 71 10.76 -10.01 -12.06
N ASP A 72 11.08 -11.22 -12.54
CA ASP A 72 12.34 -11.92 -12.28
C ASP A 72 12.58 -12.29 -10.80
N PHE A 73 11.53 -12.24 -9.96
CA PHE A 73 11.61 -12.78 -8.61
C PHE A 73 11.23 -14.25 -8.60
N THR A 74 12.20 -15.13 -8.37
CA THR A 74 11.97 -16.56 -8.22
C THR A 74 11.84 -16.95 -6.76
N LYS A 75 10.94 -17.90 -6.46
CA LYS A 75 10.76 -18.40 -5.10
C LYS A 75 11.97 -19.22 -4.68
N ILE A 76 12.70 -18.75 -3.68
CA ILE A 76 13.91 -19.39 -3.12
C ILE A 76 13.51 -20.40 -2.04
N SER A 77 12.56 -20.06 -1.18
CA SER A 77 12.10 -20.92 -0.09
C SER A 77 10.62 -20.68 0.20
N SER A 78 9.97 -21.68 0.83
CA SER A 78 8.58 -21.58 1.26
C SER A 78 8.48 -21.17 2.72
N ILE A 79 7.44 -20.40 3.07
CA ILE A 79 7.12 -20.01 4.45
C ILE A 79 5.65 -20.36 4.73
N GLY A 80 5.41 -21.13 5.79
CA GLY A 80 4.08 -21.58 6.15
C GLY A 80 3.50 -22.59 5.16
N SER A 81 2.17 -22.74 5.17
CA SER A 81 1.44 -23.72 4.36
C SER A 81 0.74 -23.13 3.12
N THR A 82 0.84 -21.82 2.91
CA THR A 82 0.23 -21.15 1.77
C THR A 82 1.09 -21.26 0.52
N THR A 83 0.49 -21.33 -0.66
CA THR A 83 1.22 -21.42 -1.93
C THR A 83 2.06 -20.17 -2.21
N TYR A 84 1.63 -19.00 -1.75
CA TYR A 84 2.31 -17.71 -1.95
C TYR A 84 3.37 -17.40 -0.88
N GLY A 85 3.27 -17.98 0.32
CA GLY A 85 4.23 -17.73 1.40
C GLY A 85 5.64 -18.19 1.05
N GLY A 86 6.63 -17.31 1.14
CA GLY A 86 8.01 -17.64 0.82
C GLY A 86 8.93 -16.44 0.66
N VAL A 87 10.19 -16.73 0.45
CA VAL A 87 11.21 -15.75 0.06
C VAL A 87 11.37 -15.79 -1.45
N TYR A 88 11.29 -14.65 -2.08
CA TYR A 88 11.46 -14.45 -3.52
C TYR A 88 12.66 -13.56 -3.77
N GLY A 89 13.59 -14.02 -4.59
CA GLY A 89 14.81 -13.27 -4.92
C GLY A 89 14.94 -12.99 -6.41
N ASN A 90 15.56 -11.88 -6.74
CA ASN A 90 15.87 -11.50 -8.12
C ASN A 90 17.38 -11.58 -8.42
N PRO A 91 17.80 -11.55 -9.70
CA PRO A 91 19.23 -11.59 -10.08
C PRO A 91 20.07 -10.41 -9.54
N ALA A 92 19.43 -9.30 -9.15
CA ALA A 92 20.11 -8.16 -8.53
C ALA A 92 20.41 -8.36 -7.03
N GLY A 93 20.07 -9.53 -6.47
CA GLY A 93 20.28 -9.85 -5.06
C GLY A 93 19.30 -9.15 -4.11
N GLN A 94 18.16 -8.68 -4.62
CA GLN A 94 17.07 -8.15 -3.80
C GLN A 94 16.08 -9.26 -3.46
N THR A 95 15.45 -9.18 -2.29
CA THR A 95 14.47 -10.15 -1.85
C THR A 95 13.14 -9.50 -1.44
N ILE A 96 12.06 -10.23 -1.70
CA ILE A 96 10.74 -9.96 -1.14
C ILE A 96 10.28 -11.21 -0.38
N THR A 97 10.04 -11.05 0.90
CA THR A 97 9.49 -12.11 1.74
C THR A 97 7.98 -11.92 1.87
N VAL A 98 7.20 -12.86 1.35
CA VAL A 98 5.75 -12.90 1.54
C VAL A 98 5.46 -13.79 2.74
N HIS A 99 5.10 -13.19 3.87
CA HIS A 99 4.91 -13.88 5.13
C HIS A 99 3.42 -13.98 5.49
N PRO A 100 2.83 -15.19 5.63
CA PRO A 100 1.39 -15.36 5.83
C PRO A 100 0.89 -15.03 7.25
N LYS A 101 1.75 -14.55 8.12
CA LYS A 101 1.40 -14.11 9.49
C LYS A 101 1.69 -12.62 9.63
N SER A 102 0.90 -11.94 10.47
CA SER A 102 1.08 -10.53 10.81
C SER A 102 2.52 -10.22 11.28
N GLY A 103 2.99 -9.02 10.97
CA GLY A 103 4.28 -8.48 11.35
C GLY A 103 4.16 -7.15 12.12
N LEU A 104 5.20 -6.33 12.05
CA LEU A 104 5.21 -4.95 12.58
C LEU A 104 4.38 -3.97 11.74
N GLY A 105 3.79 -4.45 10.67
CA GLY A 105 2.99 -3.76 9.69
C GLY A 105 2.85 -4.64 8.45
N ASP A 106 2.06 -4.19 7.49
CA ASP A 106 1.81 -4.91 6.24
C ASP A 106 3.04 -4.97 5.34
N VAL A 107 3.88 -3.92 5.37
CA VAL A 107 5.17 -3.87 4.67
C VAL A 107 6.25 -3.40 5.63
N VAL A 108 7.35 -4.16 5.71
CA VAL A 108 8.50 -3.83 6.57
C VAL A 108 9.78 -3.94 5.76
N ALA A 109 10.64 -2.94 5.86
CA ALA A 109 11.97 -2.94 5.22
C ALA A 109 13.00 -2.21 6.08
N GLU A 110 14.27 -2.58 5.90
CA GLU A 110 15.41 -1.80 6.40
C GLU A 110 16.00 -0.99 5.25
N VAL A 111 16.13 0.33 5.46
CA VAL A 111 16.70 1.27 4.50
C VAL A 111 17.76 2.10 5.20
N GLY A 112 19.03 1.86 4.88
CA GLY A 112 20.14 2.44 5.63
C GLY A 112 20.10 1.99 7.09
N ASN A 113 20.02 2.94 8.01
CA ASN A 113 19.91 2.67 9.46
C ASN A 113 18.48 2.82 10.01
N HIS A 114 17.47 2.85 9.14
CA HIS A 114 16.09 3.06 9.52
C HIS A 114 15.23 1.87 9.16
N VAL A 115 14.35 1.48 10.07
CA VAL A 115 13.24 0.57 9.76
C VAL A 115 12.11 1.39 9.16
N ILE A 116 11.53 0.91 8.08
CA ILE A 116 10.28 1.42 7.52
C ILE A 116 9.20 0.38 7.82
N SER A 117 8.12 0.81 8.44
CA SER A 117 6.90 0.00 8.59
C SER A 117 5.73 0.73 7.94
N ALA A 118 4.92 0.01 7.19
CA ALA A 118 3.77 0.58 6.53
C ALA A 118 2.52 -0.26 6.76
N GLU A 119 1.40 0.42 6.93
CA GLU A 119 0.06 -0.17 6.89
C GLU A 119 -0.58 0.15 5.55
N CYS A 120 -1.17 -0.85 4.91
CA CYS A 120 -1.69 -0.77 3.55
C CYS A 120 -3.19 -1.02 3.51
N LYS A 121 -3.93 -0.32 2.67
CA LYS A 121 -5.31 -0.67 2.32
C LYS A 121 -5.52 -0.56 0.83
N GLY A 122 -6.30 -1.52 0.30
CA GLY A 122 -6.75 -1.52 -1.08
C GLY A 122 -8.11 -0.85 -1.27
N GLY A 123 -8.63 -0.94 -2.50
CA GLY A 123 -9.99 -0.48 -2.80
C GLY A 123 -10.29 -0.37 -4.28
N ILE A 124 -11.51 0.12 -4.60
CA ILE A 124 -11.95 0.36 -5.98
C ILE A 124 -11.54 1.77 -6.38
N ILE A 125 -10.66 1.88 -7.38
CA ILE A 125 -9.98 3.14 -7.72
C ILE A 125 -10.72 4.00 -8.75
N ASN A 126 -11.61 3.42 -9.56
CA ASN A 126 -12.37 4.13 -10.59
C ASN A 126 -13.82 4.41 -10.19
N THR A 127 -14.14 4.33 -8.89
CA THR A 127 -15.51 4.49 -8.42
C THR A 127 -15.89 5.93 -8.17
N ARG A 128 -17.14 6.28 -8.49
CA ARG A 128 -17.81 7.52 -8.06
C ARG A 128 -18.93 7.23 -7.06
N HIS A 129 -19.13 5.96 -6.70
CA HIS A 129 -20.18 5.57 -5.75
C HIS A 129 -19.82 6.04 -4.33
N PRO A 130 -20.66 6.83 -3.65
CA PRO A 130 -20.35 7.44 -2.35
C PRO A 130 -19.91 6.42 -1.29
N GLY A 131 -20.52 5.24 -1.27
CA GLY A 131 -20.16 4.17 -0.34
C GLY A 131 -18.74 3.62 -0.56
N GLN A 132 -18.29 3.50 -1.80
CA GLN A 132 -16.93 3.05 -2.12
C GLN A 132 -15.90 4.16 -1.84
N VAL A 133 -16.22 5.41 -2.17
CA VAL A 133 -15.38 6.56 -1.78
C VAL A 133 -15.24 6.63 -0.26
N SER A 134 -16.33 6.41 0.48
CA SER A 134 -16.28 6.34 1.95
C SER A 134 -15.43 5.19 2.48
N ARG A 135 -15.36 4.06 1.77
CA ARG A 135 -14.45 2.94 2.13
C ARG A 135 -12.98 3.32 1.96
N LEU A 136 -12.63 4.00 0.86
CA LEU A 136 -11.28 4.52 0.65
C LEU A 136 -10.87 5.50 1.76
N TYR A 137 -11.78 6.39 2.15
CA TYR A 137 -11.55 7.32 3.27
C TYR A 137 -11.31 6.59 4.59
N ARG A 138 -12.17 5.61 4.91
CA ARG A 138 -12.00 4.79 6.10
C ARG A 138 -10.70 4.02 6.07
N GLY A 139 -10.31 3.47 4.91
CA GLY A 139 -9.04 2.77 4.75
C GLY A 139 -7.84 3.66 5.13
N LEU A 140 -7.78 4.91 4.64
CA LEU A 140 -6.72 5.84 5.03
C LEU A 140 -6.76 6.18 6.53
N CYS A 141 -7.95 6.42 7.10
CA CYS A 141 -8.07 6.70 8.54
C CYS A 141 -7.68 5.47 9.39
N GLU A 142 -7.99 4.27 8.92
CA GLU A 142 -7.64 3.01 9.58
C GLU A 142 -6.13 2.78 9.58
N THR A 143 -5.45 2.94 8.42
CA THR A 143 -3.99 2.80 8.36
C THR A 143 -3.28 3.78 9.29
N VAL A 144 -3.70 5.04 9.31
CA VAL A 144 -3.16 6.04 10.23
C VAL A 144 -3.43 5.64 11.69
N GLY A 145 -4.64 5.18 12.02
CA GLY A 145 -5.01 4.75 13.37
C GLY A 145 -4.20 3.55 13.85
N LEU A 146 -3.96 2.55 12.99
CA LEU A 146 -3.12 1.39 13.29
C LEU A 146 -1.66 1.81 13.56
N LEU A 147 -1.10 2.70 12.74
CA LEU A 147 0.26 3.21 12.94
C LEU A 147 0.38 4.02 14.24
N MET A 148 -0.64 4.82 14.60
CA MET A 148 -0.67 5.51 15.90
C MET A 148 -0.71 4.56 17.09
N ALA A 149 -1.32 3.39 16.94
CA ALA A 149 -1.42 2.38 17.99
C ALA A 149 -0.17 1.49 18.09
N THR A 150 0.67 1.47 17.04
CA THR A 150 1.87 0.63 16.98
C THR A 150 3.10 1.42 17.43
N PRO A 151 3.94 0.89 18.35
CA PRO A 151 5.18 1.55 18.73
C PRO A 151 6.09 1.82 17.53
N SER A 152 6.51 3.07 17.36
CA SER A 152 7.42 3.44 16.27
C SER A 152 8.82 2.90 16.53
N GLN A 153 9.35 2.16 15.56
CA GLN A 153 10.75 1.72 15.53
C GLN A 153 11.54 2.41 14.40
N GLY A 154 10.95 3.42 13.75
CA GLY A 154 11.52 4.12 12.60
C GLY A 154 10.47 4.94 11.86
N ARG A 155 10.51 4.92 10.53
CA ARG A 155 9.52 5.61 9.69
C ARG A 155 8.24 4.79 9.60
N GLN A 156 7.11 5.43 9.86
CA GLN A 156 5.77 4.84 9.75
C GLN A 156 5.02 5.46 8.58
N ILE A 157 4.48 4.64 7.67
CA ILE A 157 3.89 5.11 6.42
C ILE A 157 2.50 4.50 6.23
N ALA A 158 1.47 5.34 6.10
CA ALA A 158 0.13 4.92 5.69
C ALA A 158 0.05 4.87 4.15
N VAL A 159 -0.28 3.71 3.58
CA VAL A 159 -0.25 3.48 2.13
C VAL A 159 -1.64 3.09 1.62
N VAL A 160 -2.20 3.88 0.71
CA VAL A 160 -3.54 3.64 0.15
C VAL A 160 -3.58 3.95 -1.35
N PRO A 161 -4.61 3.50 -2.09
CA PRO A 161 -4.73 3.82 -3.51
C PRO A 161 -4.81 5.32 -3.80
N LEU A 162 -4.15 5.75 -4.87
CA LEU A 162 -4.25 7.10 -5.42
C LEU A 162 -5.58 7.26 -6.17
N THR A 163 -6.45 8.09 -5.63
CA THR A 163 -7.64 8.61 -6.28
C THR A 163 -7.75 10.10 -5.97
N GLU A 164 -8.55 10.85 -6.72
CA GLU A 164 -8.79 12.26 -6.40
C GLU A 164 -9.30 12.44 -4.95
N SER A 165 -10.14 11.53 -4.50
CA SER A 165 -10.73 11.56 -3.16
C SER A 165 -9.70 11.26 -2.07
N THR A 166 -8.87 10.23 -2.24
CA THR A 166 -7.83 9.88 -1.26
C THR A 166 -6.72 10.93 -1.21
N LEU A 167 -6.35 11.51 -2.36
CA LEU A 167 -5.38 12.60 -2.41
C LEU A 167 -5.84 13.81 -1.57
N ARG A 168 -7.06 14.29 -1.81
CA ARG A 168 -7.62 15.42 -1.02
C ARG A 168 -7.69 15.13 0.48
N LEU A 169 -8.02 13.90 0.87
CA LEU A 169 -8.03 13.53 2.29
C LEU A 169 -6.61 13.45 2.85
N ALA A 170 -5.68 12.85 2.12
CA ALA A 170 -4.28 12.72 2.50
C ALA A 170 -3.63 14.09 2.71
N GLU A 171 -3.83 15.04 1.80
CA GLU A 171 -3.35 16.42 1.93
C GLU A 171 -3.88 17.12 3.21
N ARG A 172 -5.13 16.85 3.58
CA ARG A 172 -5.74 17.39 4.83
C ARG A 172 -5.18 16.72 6.09
N LEU A 173 -4.84 15.43 6.04
CA LEU A 173 -4.33 14.67 7.18
C LEU A 173 -2.82 14.85 7.36
N ALA A 174 -2.06 15.01 6.27
CA ALA A 174 -0.61 15.02 6.26
C ALA A 174 0.03 15.93 7.34
N PRO A 175 -0.44 17.18 7.59
CA PRO A 175 0.17 18.02 8.63
C PRO A 175 0.04 17.43 10.04
N ARG A 176 -1.07 16.77 10.34
CA ARG A 176 -1.30 16.15 11.67
C ARG A 176 -0.58 14.81 11.77
N CYS A 177 -0.55 14.04 10.70
CA CYS A 177 0.20 12.78 10.63
C CYS A 177 1.69 13.03 10.82
N ALA A 178 2.26 14.07 10.19
CA ALA A 178 3.66 14.44 10.35
C ALA A 178 4.02 14.79 11.80
N LEU A 179 3.14 15.47 12.54
CA LEU A 179 3.33 15.75 13.97
C LEU A 179 3.35 14.45 14.81
N ALA A 180 2.68 13.42 14.36
CA ALA A 180 2.71 12.08 14.97
C ALA A 180 3.84 11.19 14.41
N GLY A 181 4.70 11.69 13.52
CA GLY A 181 5.77 10.92 12.89
C GLY A 181 5.28 9.93 11.82
N ILE A 182 4.05 10.14 11.29
CA ILE A 182 3.45 9.28 10.26
C ILE A 182 3.48 9.99 8.90
N GLU A 183 4.00 9.30 7.90
CA GLU A 183 3.98 9.72 6.50
C GLU A 183 2.78 9.10 5.78
N ILE A 184 2.37 9.69 4.65
CA ILE A 184 1.31 9.14 3.79
C ILE A 184 1.87 8.97 2.39
N ALA A 185 1.67 7.79 1.81
CA ALA A 185 2.00 7.48 0.43
C ALA A 185 0.76 6.98 -0.32
N LEU A 186 0.64 7.34 -1.58
CA LEU A 186 -0.47 6.95 -2.44
C LEU A 186 0.04 6.10 -3.60
N VAL A 187 -0.65 4.99 -3.88
CA VAL A 187 -0.28 4.04 -4.94
C VAL A 187 -1.24 4.20 -6.12
N GLY A 188 -0.70 4.56 -7.26
CA GLY A 188 -1.46 4.68 -8.50
C GLY A 188 -1.74 3.33 -9.18
N SER A 189 -2.58 3.38 -10.21
CA SER A 189 -3.04 2.18 -10.94
C SER A 189 -1.93 1.38 -11.63
N ARG A 190 -0.79 1.99 -11.85
CA ARG A 190 0.38 1.37 -12.46
C ARG A 190 1.52 1.13 -11.47
N GLY A 191 1.24 1.24 -10.17
CA GLY A 191 2.20 0.99 -9.11
C GLY A 191 3.20 2.12 -8.86
N GLU A 192 2.96 3.29 -9.45
CA GLU A 192 3.67 4.50 -9.05
C GLU A 192 3.31 4.87 -7.61
N VAL A 193 4.30 5.25 -6.83
CA VAL A 193 4.13 5.68 -5.44
C VAL A 193 4.41 7.17 -5.35
N MET A 194 3.46 7.90 -4.79
CA MET A 194 3.53 9.33 -4.55
C MET A 194 3.51 9.61 -3.06
N ASP A 195 4.60 10.18 -2.54
CA ASP A 195 4.65 10.68 -1.18
C ASP A 195 3.82 11.97 -1.08
N VAL A 196 2.91 12.03 -0.11
CA VAL A 196 2.13 13.23 0.17
C VAL A 196 3.00 14.18 0.98
N LYS A 197 3.66 15.12 0.28
CA LYS A 197 4.49 16.14 0.90
C LYS A 197 3.60 17.13 1.66
N LEU A 198 4.09 17.61 2.79
CA LEU A 198 3.53 18.77 3.46
C LEU A 198 3.54 19.96 2.48
N ALA A 199 2.39 20.46 2.12
CA ALA A 199 2.32 21.71 1.38
C ALA A 199 3.06 22.79 2.20
N GLU A 200 3.72 23.75 1.52
CA GLU A 200 4.49 24.83 2.20
C GLU A 200 3.70 25.60 3.27
N THR A 201 2.38 25.49 3.27
CA THR A 201 1.46 26.00 4.29
C THR A 201 1.75 25.49 5.71
N ALA A 202 2.34 24.32 5.87
CA ALA A 202 2.70 23.79 7.18
C ALA A 202 3.97 24.46 7.73
N LYS A 203 4.87 24.94 6.86
CA LYS A 203 6.02 25.77 7.26
C LYS A 203 5.56 27.08 7.92
N VAL A 204 4.53 27.71 7.34
CA VAL A 204 3.95 28.97 7.87
C VAL A 204 3.24 28.75 9.22
N MET A 205 2.65 27.58 9.45
CA MET A 205 2.04 27.29 10.77
C MET A 205 3.08 26.93 11.84
N ALA A 206 4.13 26.21 11.49
CA ALA A 206 5.23 25.90 12.43
C ALA A 206 5.98 27.20 12.84
N GLU A 207 6.17 28.14 11.91
CA GLU A 207 6.76 29.46 12.19
C GLU A 207 5.87 30.35 13.05
N ARG A 208 4.55 30.16 13.02
CA ARG A 208 3.59 30.93 13.85
C ARG A 208 3.37 30.37 15.25
N THR A 209 3.70 29.10 15.49
CA THR A 209 3.58 28.46 16.82
C THR A 209 4.91 28.34 17.55
N GLY A 210 6.01 28.73 16.93
CA GLY A 210 7.37 28.75 17.51
C GLY A 210 7.81 30.11 18.03
N ALA A 211 6.87 30.98 18.40
CA ALA A 211 7.15 32.24 19.10
C ALA A 211 6.76 32.14 20.56
#